data_59cb62ff6674e7775342211d24d49771
#
_entry.id   59cb62ff6674e7775342211d24d49771
#
_cell.length_a   1.000
_cell.length_b   1.000
_cell.length_c   1.000
_cell.angle_alpha   90.00
_cell.angle_beta   90.00
_cell.angle_gamma   90.00
#
_symmetry.space_group_name_H-M   'P 1'
#
loop_
_entity.id
_entity.type
_entity.pdbx_description
1 polymer ?
#
loop_
_entity_poly.entity_id
_entity_poly.type
_entity_poly.pdbx_seq_one_letter_code
_entity_poly.pdbx_strand_id
1 'polypeptide(L)'
;KKNFTIFVCLTNKENKNIQSLMADIKQYVKAAEEKMTFAIEYLDEQLSHIRAGKANPKILDCVRVMYYGAPVPLTNVATVTVPDARTIMITPWEKKIIKDIEKGIMDSEVGITPENNGEVIRLGIPPLTEERRRLLAKQSKQEAETAKISIRNARRDAIEQLKKSIKTDGTPEDVEKDAEAEVQKVHDKYIKKVDELYAAKEKEIMTV
;
A
#
# COMPACT_ATOMS: atom_id res chain seq x y z
N LYS A 1 -25.33 -23.51 52.89
CA LYS A 1 -25.73 -22.40 51.99
C LYS A 1 -24.67 -21.31 51.79
N LYS A 2 -23.83 -20.99 52.80
CA LYS A 2 -22.78 -19.95 52.69
C LYS A 2 -21.62 -20.37 51.76
N ASN A 3 -21.26 -21.67 51.69
CA ASN A 3 -20.13 -22.13 50.87
C ASN A 3 -20.42 -22.13 49.37
N PHE A 4 -21.69 -22.30 48.99
CA PHE A 4 -22.10 -22.28 47.55
C PHE A 4 -22.06 -20.86 46.96
N THR A 5 -22.44 -19.85 47.77
CA THR A 5 -22.43 -18.42 47.34
C THR A 5 -20.99 -17.91 47.14
N ILE A 6 -20.04 -18.37 47.99
CA ILE A 6 -18.61 -18.01 47.87
C ILE A 6 -18.01 -18.63 46.62
N PHE A 7 -18.35 -19.89 46.31
CA PHE A 7 -17.85 -20.58 45.11
C PHE A 7 -18.34 -19.91 43.81
N VAL A 8 -19.62 -19.52 43.73
CA VAL A 8 -20.19 -18.79 42.56
C VAL A 8 -19.61 -17.38 42.44
N CYS A 9 -19.27 -16.72 43.56
CA CYS A 9 -18.65 -15.39 43.52
C CYS A 9 -17.19 -15.45 43.04
N LEU A 10 -16.43 -16.49 43.37
CA LEU A 10 -15.05 -16.72 42.92
C LEU A 10 -15.03 -17.01 41.42
N THR A 11 -15.88 -17.90 40.92
CA THR A 11 -15.97 -18.24 39.49
C THR A 11 -16.40 -17.04 38.64
N ASN A 12 -17.28 -16.16 39.15
CA ASN A 12 -17.67 -14.93 38.44
C ASN A 12 -16.54 -13.88 38.40
N LYS A 13 -15.67 -13.83 39.39
CA LYS A 13 -14.53 -12.92 39.46
C LYS A 13 -13.41 -13.36 38.51
N GLU A 14 -13.16 -14.67 38.46
CA GLU A 14 -12.22 -15.27 37.51
C GLU A 14 -12.67 -15.14 36.07
N ASN A 15 -13.95 -15.38 35.79
CA ASN A 15 -14.53 -15.19 34.45
C ASN A 15 -14.47 -13.73 33.97
N LYS A 16 -14.67 -12.75 34.85
CA LYS A 16 -14.50 -11.33 34.49
C LYS A 16 -13.05 -10.97 34.21
N ASN A 17 -12.10 -11.51 34.97
CA ASN A 17 -10.68 -11.30 34.71
C ASN A 17 -10.26 -11.91 33.36
N ILE A 18 -10.70 -13.13 33.05
CA ILE A 18 -10.40 -13.79 31.77
C ILE A 18 -11.00 -13.00 30.58
N GLN A 19 -12.23 -12.48 30.71
CA GLN A 19 -12.84 -11.68 29.66
C GLN A 19 -12.12 -10.33 29.43
N SER A 20 -11.68 -9.68 30.49
CA SER A 20 -10.88 -8.45 30.38
C SER A 20 -9.56 -8.74 29.69
N LEU A 21 -8.88 -9.81 30.08
CA LEU A 21 -7.60 -10.24 29.54
C LEU A 21 -7.70 -10.61 28.05
N MET A 22 -8.77 -11.33 27.66
CA MET A 22 -9.02 -11.62 26.25
C MET A 22 -9.30 -10.36 25.41
N ALA A 23 -9.89 -9.33 26.01
CA ALA A 23 -10.09 -8.05 25.34
C ALA A 23 -8.75 -7.34 25.10
N ASP A 24 -7.86 -7.34 26.09
CA ASP A 24 -6.52 -6.73 25.98
C ASP A 24 -5.65 -7.46 24.94
N ILE A 25 -5.68 -8.80 24.93
CA ILE A 25 -4.98 -9.61 23.91
C ILE A 25 -5.46 -9.26 22.49
N LYS A 26 -6.78 -9.17 22.27
CA LYS A 26 -7.34 -8.77 21.00
C LYS A 26 -6.92 -7.36 20.58
N GLN A 27 -6.74 -6.48 21.54
CA GLN A 27 -6.27 -5.13 21.29
C GLN A 27 -4.81 -5.12 20.80
N TYR A 28 -3.93 -5.94 21.39
CA TYR A 28 -2.54 -6.08 20.95
C TYR A 28 -2.44 -6.73 19.55
N VAL A 29 -3.23 -7.76 19.29
CA VAL A 29 -3.31 -8.39 17.96
C VAL A 29 -3.78 -7.38 16.92
N LYS A 30 -4.81 -6.59 17.24
CA LYS A 30 -5.33 -5.55 16.35
C LYS A 30 -4.31 -4.43 16.10
N ALA A 31 -3.60 -3.99 17.13
CA ALA A 31 -2.53 -3.00 16.99
C ALA A 31 -1.38 -3.52 16.11
N ALA A 32 -1.05 -4.80 16.20
CA ALA A 32 -0.09 -5.44 15.30
C ALA A 32 -0.60 -5.49 13.86
N GLU A 33 -1.88 -5.84 13.67
CA GLU A 33 -2.52 -5.87 12.35
C GLU A 33 -2.54 -4.47 11.70
N GLU A 34 -2.83 -3.43 12.45
CA GLU A 34 -2.77 -2.04 11.98
C GLU A 34 -1.37 -1.64 11.50
N LYS A 35 -0.32 -1.98 12.26
CA LYS A 35 1.08 -1.74 11.86
C LYS A 35 1.46 -2.53 10.59
N MET A 36 1.00 -3.78 10.48
CA MET A 36 1.25 -4.62 9.29
C MET A 36 0.48 -4.10 8.08
N THR A 37 -0.74 -3.60 8.26
CA THR A 37 -1.53 -2.97 7.19
C THR A 37 -0.83 -1.72 6.67
N PHE A 38 -0.38 -0.86 7.57
CA PHE A 38 0.38 0.34 7.21
C PHE A 38 1.67 0.00 6.42
N ALA A 39 2.37 -1.09 6.79
CA ALA A 39 3.56 -1.54 6.05
C ALA A 39 3.22 -1.99 4.62
N ILE A 40 2.04 -2.58 4.39
CA ILE A 40 1.57 -2.95 3.04
C ILE A 40 1.15 -1.71 2.24
N GLU A 41 0.42 -0.78 2.83
CA GLU A 41 0.02 0.47 2.18
C GLU A 41 1.25 1.26 1.73
N TYR A 42 2.26 1.37 2.59
CA TYR A 42 3.53 1.98 2.25
C TYR A 42 4.24 1.25 1.09
N LEU A 43 4.26 -0.09 1.12
CA LEU A 43 4.83 -0.88 0.03
C LEU A 43 4.09 -0.63 -1.30
N ASP A 44 2.77 -0.62 -1.29
CA ASP A 44 1.96 -0.38 -2.49
C ASP A 44 2.23 1.02 -3.06
N GLU A 45 2.36 2.01 -2.20
CA GLU A 45 2.76 3.37 -2.59
C GLU A 45 4.16 3.37 -3.23
N GLN A 46 5.18 2.75 -2.60
CA GLN A 46 6.53 2.66 -3.16
C GLN A 46 6.56 1.90 -4.48
N LEU A 47 5.82 0.80 -4.59
CA LEU A 47 5.69 0.06 -5.85
C LEU A 47 4.99 0.87 -6.94
N SER A 48 4.06 1.75 -6.59
CA SER A 48 3.39 2.65 -7.54
C SER A 48 4.33 3.70 -8.12
N HIS A 49 5.32 4.16 -7.34
CA HIS A 49 6.37 5.07 -7.79
C HIS A 49 7.37 4.40 -8.74
N ILE A 50 7.52 3.08 -8.68
CA ILE A 50 8.36 2.33 -9.62
C ILE A 50 7.63 2.25 -10.98
N ARG A 51 8.02 3.14 -11.90
CA ARG A 51 7.42 3.24 -13.24
C ARG A 51 7.91 2.08 -14.10
N ALA A 52 7.05 1.10 -14.35
CA ALA A 52 7.37 -0.10 -15.14
C ALA A 52 7.30 0.12 -16.66
N GLY A 53 7.23 1.37 -17.14
CA GLY A 53 7.12 1.67 -18.57
C GLY A 53 5.70 1.53 -19.13
N LYS A 54 4.69 1.24 -18.28
CA LYS A 54 3.27 1.29 -18.67
C LYS A 54 2.71 2.70 -18.58
N ALA A 55 1.82 2.98 -19.51
CA ALA A 55 1.04 4.21 -19.52
C ALA A 55 0.10 4.23 -18.30
N ASN A 56 0.38 5.11 -17.33
CA ASN A 56 -0.48 5.32 -16.17
C ASN A 56 -1.05 6.73 -16.21
N PRO A 57 -2.38 6.91 -16.24
CA PRO A 57 -3.02 8.24 -16.27
C PRO A 57 -2.61 9.11 -15.07
N LYS A 58 -2.32 8.50 -13.91
CA LYS A 58 -1.90 9.21 -12.70
C LYS A 58 -0.60 10.04 -12.86
N ILE A 59 0.20 9.75 -13.90
CA ILE A 59 1.39 10.54 -14.21
C ILE A 59 1.01 11.98 -14.56
N LEU A 60 -0.19 12.19 -15.08
CA LEU A 60 -0.69 13.47 -15.52
C LEU A 60 -1.42 14.27 -14.43
N ASP A 61 -1.62 13.70 -13.24
CA ASP A 61 -2.28 14.40 -12.11
C ASP A 61 -1.46 15.60 -11.62
N CYS A 62 -0.12 15.54 -11.82
CA CYS A 62 0.80 16.62 -11.48
C CYS A 62 0.75 17.78 -12.50
N VAL A 63 0.20 17.55 -13.72
CA VAL A 63 0.23 18.53 -14.80
C VAL A 63 -0.82 19.61 -14.56
N ARG A 64 -0.35 20.86 -14.55
CA ARG A 64 -1.20 22.06 -14.48
C ARG A 64 -1.22 22.75 -15.83
N VAL A 65 -2.41 23.02 -16.33
CA VAL A 65 -2.62 23.73 -17.61
C VAL A 65 -3.18 25.10 -17.35
N MET A 66 -2.68 26.11 -18.05
CA MET A 66 -3.21 27.47 -17.95
C MET A 66 -4.52 27.57 -18.74
N TYR A 67 -5.64 27.62 -18.02
CA TYR A 67 -6.96 27.75 -18.58
C TYR A 67 -7.56 29.10 -18.19
N TYR A 68 -7.79 29.98 -19.18
CA TYR A 68 -8.26 31.35 -18.96
C TYR A 68 -7.50 32.15 -17.89
N GLY A 69 -6.18 31.95 -17.82
CA GLY A 69 -5.32 32.66 -16.86
C GLY A 69 -5.23 32.03 -15.47
N ALA A 70 -5.88 30.90 -15.24
CA ALA A 70 -5.79 30.14 -13.99
C ALA A 70 -5.15 28.75 -14.20
N PRO A 71 -4.26 28.26 -13.29
CA PRO A 71 -3.70 26.91 -13.37
C PRO A 71 -4.74 25.89 -12.94
N VAL A 72 -5.20 25.05 -13.86
CA VAL A 72 -6.22 24.01 -13.66
C VAL A 72 -5.59 22.62 -13.87
N PRO A 73 -5.98 21.58 -13.12
CA PRO A 73 -5.54 20.21 -13.38
C PRO A 73 -5.95 19.75 -14.79
N LEU A 74 -5.09 18.98 -15.45
CA LEU A 74 -5.35 18.49 -16.81
C LEU A 74 -6.66 17.70 -16.93
N THR A 75 -7.03 16.94 -15.90
CA THR A 75 -8.27 16.16 -15.84
C THR A 75 -9.55 16.99 -15.96
N ASN A 76 -9.49 18.29 -15.67
CA ASN A 76 -10.63 19.20 -15.74
C ASN A 76 -10.79 19.89 -17.12
N VAL A 77 -9.84 19.71 -18.04
CA VAL A 77 -9.84 20.36 -19.36
C VAL A 77 -9.69 19.37 -20.51
N ALA A 78 -9.36 18.11 -20.19
CA ALA A 78 -9.17 17.06 -21.18
C ALA A 78 -9.56 15.68 -20.65
N THR A 79 -9.96 14.79 -21.54
CA THR A 79 -10.17 13.38 -21.24
C THR A 79 -8.89 12.61 -21.50
N VAL A 80 -8.41 11.89 -20.47
CA VAL A 80 -7.21 11.04 -20.55
C VAL A 80 -7.64 9.61 -20.79
N THR A 81 -7.18 9.00 -21.87
CA THR A 81 -7.41 7.60 -22.21
C THR A 81 -6.09 6.87 -22.46
N VAL A 82 -6.07 5.56 -22.22
CA VAL A 82 -4.89 4.70 -22.45
C VAL A 82 -5.28 3.64 -23.46
N PRO A 83 -5.16 3.94 -24.79
CA PRO A 83 -5.51 2.98 -25.83
C PRO A 83 -4.55 1.79 -25.84
N ASP A 84 -3.27 2.01 -25.54
CA ASP A 84 -2.22 1.00 -25.56
C ASP A 84 -1.41 1.04 -24.26
N ALA A 85 -0.73 -0.07 -23.94
CA ALA A 85 0.10 -0.18 -22.74
C ALA A 85 1.21 0.89 -22.63
N ARG A 86 1.56 1.56 -23.73
CA ARG A 86 2.65 2.56 -23.79
C ARG A 86 2.22 3.92 -24.31
N THR A 87 0.95 4.12 -24.61
CA THR A 87 0.46 5.38 -25.21
C THR A 87 -0.63 5.95 -24.31
N ILE A 88 -0.44 7.18 -23.88
CA ILE A 88 -1.50 7.96 -23.26
C ILE A 88 -2.04 8.93 -24.30
N MET A 89 -3.35 8.91 -24.49
CA MET A 89 -4.05 9.82 -25.37
C MET A 89 -4.81 10.85 -24.54
N ILE A 90 -4.57 12.12 -24.82
CA ILE A 90 -5.23 13.24 -24.17
C ILE A 90 -6.11 13.90 -25.22
N THR A 91 -7.42 13.88 -25.00
CA THR A 91 -8.42 14.51 -25.84
C THR A 91 -8.92 15.77 -25.15
N PRO A 92 -8.50 16.95 -25.57
CA PRO A 92 -8.97 18.20 -24.99
C PRO A 92 -10.43 18.45 -25.34
N TRP A 93 -11.17 19.09 -24.46
CA TRP A 93 -12.56 19.48 -24.75
C TRP A 93 -12.65 20.64 -25.71
N GLU A 94 -11.63 21.50 -25.73
CA GLU A 94 -11.51 22.62 -26.66
C GLU A 94 -10.21 22.54 -27.45
N LYS A 95 -10.28 22.61 -28.77
CA LYS A 95 -9.08 22.58 -29.66
C LYS A 95 -8.11 23.75 -29.44
N LYS A 96 -8.59 24.87 -28.90
CA LYS A 96 -7.74 26.06 -28.64
C LYS A 96 -6.71 25.81 -27.52
N ILE A 97 -7.00 24.92 -26.60
CA ILE A 97 -6.18 24.66 -25.37
C ILE A 97 -5.04 23.68 -25.65
N ILE A 98 -5.00 23.04 -26.82
CA ILE A 98 -3.99 22.02 -27.16
C ILE A 98 -2.58 22.54 -26.90
N LYS A 99 -2.26 23.76 -27.30
CA LYS A 99 -0.93 24.36 -27.10
C LYS A 99 -0.59 24.61 -25.64
N ASP A 100 -1.59 24.98 -24.84
CA ASP A 100 -1.41 25.24 -23.42
C ASP A 100 -1.22 23.92 -22.65
N ILE A 101 -1.92 22.85 -23.11
CA ILE A 101 -1.72 21.50 -22.58
C ILE A 101 -0.32 20.98 -22.92
N GLU A 102 0.11 21.11 -24.15
CA GLU A 102 1.44 20.72 -24.63
C GLU A 102 2.53 21.43 -23.82
N LYS A 103 2.41 22.75 -23.64
CA LYS A 103 3.32 23.53 -22.81
C LYS A 103 3.29 23.08 -21.35
N GLY A 104 2.12 22.87 -20.77
CA GLY A 104 1.98 22.38 -19.38
C GLY A 104 2.60 21.01 -19.17
N ILE A 105 2.57 20.13 -20.18
CA ILE A 105 3.24 18.82 -20.13
C ILE A 105 4.77 18.98 -20.23
N MET A 106 5.25 19.86 -21.11
CA MET A 106 6.69 20.13 -21.26
C MET A 106 7.28 20.79 -20.00
N ASP A 107 6.55 21.69 -19.36
CA ASP A 107 6.96 22.39 -18.14
C ASP A 107 6.87 21.48 -16.89
N SER A 108 6.20 20.32 -17.00
CA SER A 108 6.05 19.34 -15.92
C SER A 108 7.20 18.36 -15.88
N GLU A 109 7.43 17.75 -14.69
CA GLU A 109 8.47 16.72 -14.47
C GLU A 109 8.17 15.36 -15.14
N VAL A 110 7.15 15.29 -16.01
CA VAL A 110 6.75 14.04 -16.69
C VAL A 110 7.86 13.52 -17.60
N GLY A 111 8.63 14.44 -18.24
CA GLY A 111 9.80 14.08 -19.05
C GLY A 111 9.47 13.34 -20.35
N ILE A 112 8.24 13.40 -20.83
CA ILE A 112 7.78 12.76 -22.07
C ILE A 112 7.40 13.86 -23.07
N THR A 113 7.93 13.76 -24.29
CA THR A 113 7.60 14.72 -25.35
C THR A 113 6.20 14.44 -25.89
N PRO A 114 5.28 15.42 -25.87
CA PRO A 114 3.96 15.27 -26.43
C PRO A 114 4.00 15.32 -27.97
N GLU A 115 3.28 14.40 -28.62
CA GLU A 115 3.01 14.43 -30.06
C GLU A 115 1.61 14.96 -30.31
N ASN A 116 1.50 16.08 -31.04
CA ASN A 116 0.25 16.75 -31.28
C ASN A 116 -0.23 16.49 -32.73
N ASN A 117 -1.46 16.00 -32.87
CA ASN A 117 -2.10 15.72 -34.16
C ASN A 117 -3.16 16.82 -34.55
N GLY A 118 -3.25 17.91 -33.77
CA GLY A 118 -4.25 18.97 -33.98
C GLY A 118 -5.63 18.68 -33.38
N GLU A 119 -5.91 17.43 -32.97
CA GLU A 119 -7.16 17.03 -32.33
C GLU A 119 -6.91 16.36 -30.99
N VAL A 120 -5.85 15.57 -30.91
CA VAL A 120 -5.45 14.82 -29.72
C VAL A 120 -3.94 14.93 -29.50
N ILE A 121 -3.53 14.87 -28.23
CA ILE A 121 -2.13 14.80 -27.85
C ILE A 121 -1.83 13.36 -27.47
N ARG A 122 -0.78 12.79 -28.06
CA ARG A 122 -0.28 11.44 -27.74
C ARG A 122 1.03 11.55 -26.96
N LEU A 123 1.10 10.83 -25.86
CA LEU A 123 2.32 10.68 -25.07
C LEU A 123 2.84 9.26 -25.25
N GLY A 124 3.90 9.11 -26.06
CA GLY A 124 4.58 7.83 -26.25
C GLY A 124 5.59 7.58 -25.15
N ILE A 125 5.40 6.52 -24.36
CA ILE A 125 6.37 6.10 -23.35
C ILE A 125 7.43 5.25 -24.03
N PRO A 126 8.73 5.63 -24.01
CA PRO A 126 9.77 4.88 -24.65
C PRO A 126 9.92 3.49 -23.98
N PRO A 127 10.27 2.43 -24.75
CA PRO A 127 10.49 1.12 -24.18
C PRO A 127 11.66 1.14 -23.21
N LEU A 128 11.50 0.49 -22.07
CA LEU A 128 12.59 0.31 -21.12
C LEU A 128 13.65 -0.62 -21.69
N THR A 129 14.92 -0.26 -21.52
CA THR A 129 16.03 -1.18 -21.80
C THR A 129 16.01 -2.35 -20.82
N GLU A 130 16.57 -3.51 -21.23
CA GLU A 130 16.65 -4.68 -20.34
C GLU A 130 17.42 -4.37 -19.04
N GLU A 131 18.47 -3.58 -19.12
CA GLU A 131 19.23 -3.15 -17.95
C GLU A 131 18.35 -2.34 -16.96
N ARG A 132 17.55 -1.43 -17.49
CA ARG A 132 16.64 -0.63 -16.67
C ARG A 132 15.55 -1.49 -16.03
N ARG A 133 15.01 -2.48 -16.75
CA ARG A 133 14.05 -3.44 -16.19
C ARG A 133 14.66 -4.23 -15.03
N ARG A 134 15.90 -4.73 -15.18
CA ARG A 134 16.62 -5.43 -14.10
C ARG A 134 16.86 -4.56 -12.88
N LEU A 135 17.20 -3.29 -13.08
CA LEU A 135 17.35 -2.34 -11.99
C LEU A 135 16.03 -2.10 -11.25
N LEU A 136 14.93 -1.90 -11.98
CA LEU A 136 13.61 -1.70 -11.38
C LEU A 136 13.11 -2.96 -10.65
N ALA A 137 13.36 -4.16 -11.20
CA ALA A 137 13.05 -5.41 -10.52
C ALA A 137 13.88 -5.59 -9.24
N LYS A 138 15.15 -5.19 -9.24
CA LYS A 138 15.99 -5.20 -8.04
C LYS A 138 15.49 -4.20 -7.00
N GLN A 139 15.10 -3.02 -7.42
CA GLN A 139 14.54 -1.98 -6.54
C GLN A 139 13.22 -2.45 -5.91
N SER A 140 12.27 -2.98 -6.70
CA SER A 140 11.01 -3.51 -6.17
C SER A 140 11.21 -4.67 -5.20
N LYS A 141 12.23 -5.52 -5.42
CA LYS A 141 12.61 -6.56 -4.48
C LYS A 141 13.13 -6.00 -3.16
N GLN A 142 13.92 -4.94 -3.20
CA GLN A 142 14.42 -4.27 -1.99
C GLN A 142 13.28 -3.68 -1.16
N GLU A 143 12.31 -3.02 -1.81
CA GLU A 143 11.14 -2.48 -1.12
C GLU A 143 10.29 -3.60 -0.49
N ALA A 144 10.09 -4.71 -1.22
CA ALA A 144 9.38 -5.88 -0.67
C ALA A 144 10.10 -6.48 0.55
N GLU A 145 11.44 -6.59 0.53
CA GLU A 145 12.19 -7.07 1.70
C GLU A 145 12.12 -6.08 2.88
N THR A 146 12.14 -4.78 2.62
CA THR A 146 11.95 -3.75 3.65
C THR A 146 10.57 -3.87 4.32
N ALA A 147 9.53 -4.08 3.53
CA ALA A 147 8.18 -4.33 4.06
C ALA A 147 8.11 -5.62 4.90
N LYS A 148 8.75 -6.71 4.45
CA LYS A 148 8.85 -7.96 5.23
C LYS A 148 9.56 -7.76 6.55
N ILE A 149 10.62 -6.95 6.59
CA ILE A 149 11.34 -6.61 7.83
C ILE A 149 10.40 -5.84 8.78
N SER A 150 9.64 -4.86 8.27
CA SER A 150 8.68 -4.09 9.05
C SER A 150 7.59 -4.98 9.64
N ILE A 151 7.06 -5.93 8.87
CA ILE A 151 6.06 -6.91 9.33
C ILE A 151 6.66 -7.84 10.41
N ARG A 152 7.91 -8.31 10.23
CA ARG A 152 8.61 -9.13 11.25
C ARG A 152 8.84 -8.36 12.54
N ASN A 153 9.19 -7.07 12.45
CA ASN A 153 9.36 -6.21 13.61
C ASN A 153 8.02 -5.99 14.33
N ALA A 154 6.95 -5.68 13.60
CA ALA A 154 5.60 -5.54 14.16
C ALA A 154 5.15 -6.81 14.91
N ARG A 155 5.42 -7.99 14.36
CA ARG A 155 5.18 -9.28 15.04
C ARG A 155 5.99 -9.40 16.33
N ARG A 156 7.30 -9.10 16.27
CA ARG A 156 8.20 -9.18 17.45
C ARG A 156 7.73 -8.26 18.56
N ASP A 157 7.42 -7.03 18.23
CA ASP A 157 6.92 -6.03 19.18
C ASP A 157 5.61 -6.48 19.83
N ALA A 158 4.68 -7.04 19.04
CA ALA A 158 3.42 -7.55 19.56
C ALA A 158 3.62 -8.71 20.54
N ILE A 159 4.47 -9.68 20.20
CA ILE A 159 4.79 -10.80 21.07
C ILE A 159 5.48 -10.32 22.36
N GLU A 160 6.38 -9.34 22.26
CA GLU A 160 7.07 -8.78 23.43
C GLU A 160 6.08 -8.05 24.37
N GLN A 161 5.16 -7.27 23.79
CA GLN A 161 4.12 -6.59 24.56
C GLN A 161 3.16 -7.59 25.21
N LEU A 162 2.73 -8.64 24.49
CA LEU A 162 1.93 -9.74 25.03
C LEU A 162 2.64 -10.40 26.21
N LYS A 163 3.91 -10.76 26.08
CA LYS A 163 4.70 -11.39 27.14
C LYS A 163 4.86 -10.48 28.38
N LYS A 164 4.99 -9.18 28.19
CA LYS A 164 5.05 -8.21 29.30
C LYS A 164 3.72 -8.13 30.06
N SER A 165 2.61 -8.03 29.33
CA SER A 165 1.26 -7.98 29.88
C SER A 165 0.92 -9.24 30.68
N ILE A 166 1.18 -10.42 30.08
CA ILE A 166 0.94 -11.73 30.68
C ILE A 166 1.72 -11.94 31.97
N LYS A 167 3.00 -11.51 32.02
CA LYS A 167 3.82 -11.58 33.24
C LYS A 167 3.30 -10.71 34.38
N THR A 168 2.70 -9.57 34.02
CA THR A 168 2.14 -8.64 35.02
C THR A 168 0.82 -9.18 35.57
N ASP A 169 0.02 -9.84 34.78
CA ASP A 169 -1.35 -10.26 35.13
C ASP A 169 -1.47 -11.74 35.56
N GLY A 170 -0.36 -12.48 35.54
CA GLY A 170 -0.31 -13.91 36.01
C GLY A 170 -1.17 -14.86 35.16
N THR A 171 -1.23 -14.64 33.86
CA THR A 171 -2.09 -15.37 32.91
C THR A 171 -1.64 -16.80 32.69
N PRO A 172 -2.56 -17.77 32.45
CA PRO A 172 -2.23 -19.15 32.08
C PRO A 172 -1.42 -19.21 30.77
N GLU A 173 -0.42 -20.11 30.70
CA GLU A 173 0.44 -20.31 29.53
C GLU A 173 -0.33 -20.69 28.25
N ASP A 174 -1.49 -21.29 28.34
CA ASP A 174 -2.31 -21.70 27.20
C ASP A 174 -2.84 -20.48 26.44
N VAL A 175 -3.22 -19.44 27.16
CA VAL A 175 -3.71 -18.17 26.56
C VAL A 175 -2.57 -17.42 25.84
N GLU A 176 -1.33 -17.53 26.36
CA GLU A 176 -0.15 -16.98 25.70
C GLU A 176 0.09 -17.66 24.34
N LYS A 177 0.06 -19.00 24.31
CA LYS A 177 0.27 -19.78 23.09
C LYS A 177 -0.80 -19.49 22.02
N ASP A 178 -2.05 -19.35 22.45
CA ASP A 178 -3.15 -19.03 21.53
C ASP A 178 -2.97 -17.62 20.95
N ALA A 179 -2.60 -16.63 21.75
CA ALA A 179 -2.32 -15.28 21.30
C ALA A 179 -1.11 -15.21 20.34
N GLU A 180 -0.03 -15.92 20.65
CA GLU A 180 1.13 -16.03 19.74
C GLU A 180 0.74 -16.68 18.41
N ALA A 181 -0.11 -17.71 18.44
CA ALA A 181 -0.61 -18.38 17.24
C ALA A 181 -1.50 -17.47 16.39
N GLU A 182 -2.32 -16.60 17.01
CA GLU A 182 -3.10 -15.60 16.28
C GLU A 182 -2.19 -14.55 15.61
N VAL A 183 -1.22 -14.00 16.33
CA VAL A 183 -0.25 -13.04 15.76
C VAL A 183 0.53 -13.70 14.63
N GLN A 184 0.90 -14.97 14.75
CA GLN A 184 1.60 -15.70 13.68
C GLN A 184 0.71 -15.90 12.45
N LYS A 185 -0.57 -16.21 12.59
CA LYS A 185 -1.52 -16.31 11.47
C LYS A 185 -1.66 -14.98 10.72
N VAL A 186 -1.78 -13.89 11.47
CA VAL A 186 -1.83 -12.54 10.89
C VAL A 186 -0.54 -12.24 10.12
N HIS A 187 0.63 -12.47 10.73
CA HIS A 187 1.92 -12.31 10.08
C HIS A 187 2.01 -13.07 8.76
N ASP A 188 1.66 -14.36 8.74
CA ASP A 188 1.75 -15.21 7.55
C ASP A 188 0.81 -14.73 6.43
N LYS A 189 -0.39 -14.25 6.80
CA LYS A 189 -1.33 -13.63 5.88
C LYS A 189 -0.73 -12.39 5.21
N TYR A 190 -0.05 -11.53 5.98
CA TYR A 190 0.53 -10.29 5.46
C TYR A 190 1.80 -10.54 4.64
N ILE A 191 2.63 -11.51 5.01
CA ILE A 191 3.78 -11.93 4.18
C ILE A 191 3.32 -12.44 2.81
N LYS A 192 2.26 -13.26 2.74
CA LYS A 192 1.69 -13.70 1.47
C LYS A 192 1.21 -12.52 0.61
N LYS A 193 0.55 -11.54 1.21
CA LYS A 193 0.14 -10.33 0.48
C LYS A 193 1.34 -9.56 -0.09
N VAL A 194 2.44 -9.43 0.65
CA VAL A 194 3.67 -8.79 0.16
C VAL A 194 4.21 -9.56 -1.05
N ASP A 195 4.26 -10.90 -0.96
CA ASP A 195 4.74 -11.74 -2.06
C ASP A 195 3.84 -11.63 -3.31
N GLU A 196 2.53 -11.55 -3.13
CA GLU A 196 1.57 -11.36 -4.23
C GLU A 196 1.74 -10.00 -4.91
N LEU A 197 1.89 -8.91 -4.14
CA LEU A 197 2.13 -7.57 -4.66
C LEU A 197 3.47 -7.49 -5.42
N TYR A 198 4.52 -8.08 -4.85
CA TYR A 198 5.82 -8.15 -5.50
C TYR A 198 5.76 -8.94 -6.81
N ALA A 199 5.16 -10.14 -6.80
CA ALA A 199 5.03 -10.98 -7.99
C ALA A 199 4.20 -10.30 -9.10
N ALA A 200 3.12 -9.61 -8.73
CA ALA A 200 2.33 -8.82 -9.67
C ALA A 200 3.18 -7.70 -10.31
N LYS A 201 3.98 -6.99 -9.50
CA LYS A 201 4.83 -5.90 -9.98
C LYS A 201 5.99 -6.41 -10.82
N GLU A 202 6.63 -7.49 -10.43
CA GLU A 202 7.69 -8.14 -11.22
C GLU A 202 7.18 -8.57 -12.59
N LYS A 203 6.01 -9.22 -12.64
CA LYS A 203 5.35 -9.58 -13.89
C LYS A 203 5.03 -8.36 -14.73
N GLU A 204 4.60 -7.27 -14.11
CA GLU A 204 4.36 -6.00 -14.80
C GLU A 204 5.62 -5.45 -15.45
N ILE A 205 6.75 -5.40 -14.72
CA ILE A 205 8.05 -4.90 -15.22
C ILE A 205 8.57 -5.77 -16.38
N MET A 206 8.36 -7.08 -16.31
CA MET A 206 8.88 -8.02 -17.31
C MET A 206 8.01 -8.14 -18.56
N THR A 207 6.71 -7.83 -18.48
CA THR A 207 5.74 -8.00 -19.60
C THR A 207 5.67 -6.79 -20.54
N VAL A 208 6.23 -5.65 -20.18
CA VAL A 208 6.31 -4.43 -20.99
C VAL A 208 7.61 -4.45 -21.80
#